data_1bc154f68557c268cbf173f0740503e1
#
_entry.id   1bc154f68557c268cbf173f0740503e1
#
_cell.length_a   1.000
_cell.length_b   1.000
_cell.length_c   1.000
_cell.angle_alpha   90.00
_cell.angle_beta   90.00
_cell.angle_gamma   90.00
#
_symmetry.space_group_name_H-M   'P 1'
#
loop_
_entity.id
_entity.type
_entity.pdbx_description
1 polymer ?
#
loop_
_entity_poly.entity_id
_entity_poly.type
_entity_poly.pdbx_seq_one_letter_code
_entity_poly.pdbx_strand_id
1 'polypeptide(L)'
;MREQIKTVLSILMILLLLPYVAVVLCTGEVNVGGGEEEQPTIERCVAGILPMQIPVTCEPEALKAQAVVIRTNLLRKAMEYDGTDDWQQAAEKLQETDLDALGFTACTEETAAELWNYENRERYLKKCRQAAEETKGQVLALDGTLPDLPYHAVSAGKTRAGSALGADYAYLTSVECENDLESADYLKITYFPDMTLPVIRGRDSAGYVTEVQAGDEILTGEAFRFRYSLNSSCFTVEETDGGVRIVTRGLGHGFGMSLY
;
A
#
# COMPACT_ATOMS: atom_id res chain seq x y z
N MET A 1 53.25 -38.69 16.17
CA MET A 1 51.93 -38.37 16.84
C MET A 1 51.59 -36.93 16.83
N ARG A 2 52.43 -35.98 17.26
CA ARG A 2 52.12 -34.52 17.28
C ARG A 2 51.84 -33.91 15.90
N GLU A 3 52.58 -34.28 14.86
CA GLU A 3 52.39 -33.77 13.48
C GLU A 3 51.10 -34.34 12.84
N GLN A 4 50.77 -35.60 13.10
CA GLN A 4 49.54 -36.21 12.62
C GLN A 4 48.30 -35.57 13.25
N ILE A 5 48.36 -35.17 14.53
CA ILE A 5 47.27 -34.46 15.23
C ILE A 5 47.08 -33.07 14.63
N LYS A 6 48.17 -32.35 14.31
CA LYS A 6 48.10 -31.03 13.66
C LYS A 6 47.43 -31.11 12.26
N THR A 7 47.81 -32.15 11.48
CA THR A 7 47.23 -32.38 10.16
C THR A 7 45.74 -32.68 10.23
N VAL A 8 45.34 -33.54 11.17
CA VAL A 8 43.92 -33.87 11.39
C VAL A 8 43.12 -32.63 11.82
N LEU A 9 43.68 -31.80 12.73
CA LEU A 9 43.06 -30.57 13.19
C LEU A 9 42.92 -29.55 12.05
N SER A 10 43.94 -29.43 11.19
CA SER A 10 43.87 -28.53 10.02
C SER A 10 42.83 -28.99 9.00
N ILE A 11 42.72 -30.28 8.74
CA ILE A 11 41.70 -30.83 7.84
C ILE A 11 40.30 -30.61 8.42
N LEU A 12 40.11 -30.82 9.73
CA LEU A 12 38.82 -30.58 10.38
C LEU A 12 38.42 -29.09 10.32
N MET A 13 39.38 -28.18 10.52
CA MET A 13 39.18 -26.75 10.42
C MET A 13 38.81 -26.30 8.99
N ILE A 14 39.47 -26.88 7.98
CA ILE A 14 39.13 -26.61 6.58
C ILE A 14 37.72 -27.12 6.25
N LEU A 15 37.35 -28.33 6.70
CA LEU A 15 36.03 -28.91 6.50
C LEU A 15 34.93 -28.08 7.19
N LEU A 16 35.20 -27.49 8.34
CA LEU A 16 34.26 -26.59 9.04
C LEU A 16 34.12 -25.21 8.38
N LEU A 17 35.21 -24.69 7.78
CA LEU A 17 35.22 -23.39 7.11
C LEU A 17 34.69 -23.44 5.67
N LEU A 18 34.79 -24.61 5.01
CA LEU A 18 34.45 -24.78 3.61
C LEU A 18 32.99 -24.42 3.31
N PRO A 19 31.96 -24.84 4.08
CA PRO A 19 30.59 -24.41 3.85
C PRO A 19 30.41 -22.90 4.08
N TYR A 20 31.09 -22.29 5.03
CA TYR A 20 31.06 -20.86 5.27
C TYR A 20 31.65 -20.08 4.10
N VAL A 21 32.84 -20.50 3.60
CA VAL A 21 33.49 -19.89 2.43
C VAL A 21 32.63 -20.08 1.18
N ALA A 22 31.96 -21.22 0.99
CA ALA A 22 31.07 -21.47 -0.12
C ALA A 22 29.86 -20.54 -0.07
N VAL A 23 29.25 -20.31 1.09
CA VAL A 23 28.16 -19.36 1.28
C VAL A 23 28.61 -17.94 0.95
N VAL A 24 29.76 -17.49 1.46
CA VAL A 24 30.30 -16.14 1.19
C VAL A 24 30.60 -15.93 -0.30
N LEU A 25 31.13 -16.95 -1.00
CA LEU A 25 31.40 -16.87 -2.43
C LEU A 25 30.14 -16.89 -3.30
N CYS A 26 29.07 -17.56 -2.84
CA CYS A 26 27.81 -17.66 -3.57
C CYS A 26 26.88 -16.47 -3.30
N THR A 27 26.91 -15.89 -2.11
CA THR A 27 26.01 -14.80 -1.71
C THR A 27 26.65 -13.41 -1.77
N GLY A 28 27.98 -13.35 -1.78
CA GLY A 28 28.74 -12.09 -1.72
C GLY A 28 28.63 -11.37 -0.36
N GLU A 29 27.96 -11.96 0.62
CA GLU A 29 27.76 -11.40 1.95
C GLU A 29 28.51 -12.21 3.00
N VAL A 30 29.37 -11.54 3.75
CA VAL A 30 29.99 -12.09 4.97
C VAL A 30 28.96 -11.93 6.10
N ASN A 31 28.14 -12.95 6.31
CA ASN A 31 27.27 -12.98 7.48
C ASN A 31 28.12 -13.38 8.70
N VAL A 32 28.83 -12.41 9.29
CA VAL A 32 29.47 -12.58 10.60
C VAL A 32 28.31 -12.49 11.61
N GLY A 33 27.93 -13.65 12.15
CA GLY A 33 26.87 -13.77 13.15
C GLY A 33 27.10 -12.81 14.31
N GLY A 34 26.25 -11.85 14.43
CA GLY A 34 26.26 -10.74 15.37
C GLY A 34 25.57 -9.58 14.65
N GLY A 35 24.34 -9.83 14.11
CA GLY A 35 23.49 -8.76 13.68
C GLY A 35 23.16 -7.93 14.90
N GLU A 36 23.78 -6.76 15.05
CA GLU A 36 23.08 -5.66 15.67
C GLU A 36 21.72 -5.64 14.95
N GLU A 37 20.63 -5.77 15.68
CA GLU A 37 19.30 -5.47 15.14
C GLU A 37 19.41 -4.01 14.67
N GLU A 38 19.64 -3.81 13.37
CA GLU A 38 19.59 -2.48 12.78
C GLU A 38 18.25 -1.91 13.15
N GLN A 39 18.29 -0.86 13.98
CA GLN A 39 17.06 -0.21 14.42
C GLN A 39 16.22 0.17 13.19
N PRO A 40 14.91 -0.01 13.22
CA PRO A 40 14.05 0.22 12.07
C PRO A 40 14.14 1.69 11.68
N THR A 41 14.81 1.98 10.58
CA THR A 41 14.79 3.33 9.99
C THR A 41 13.43 3.56 9.34
N ILE A 42 13.02 4.83 9.16
CA ILE A 42 11.78 5.16 8.45
C ILE A 42 11.73 4.50 7.07
N GLU A 43 12.85 4.41 6.38
CA GLU A 43 12.94 3.78 5.05
C GLU A 43 12.65 2.27 5.12
N ARG A 44 13.06 1.61 6.18
CA ARG A 44 12.74 0.21 6.42
C ARG A 44 11.25 0.02 6.70
N CYS A 45 10.62 0.92 7.47
CA CYS A 45 9.17 0.93 7.66
C CYS A 45 8.44 1.13 6.34
N VAL A 46 8.83 2.12 5.54
CA VAL A 46 8.25 2.40 4.21
C VAL A 46 8.38 1.19 3.29
N ALA A 47 9.57 0.57 3.22
CA ALA A 47 9.80 -0.62 2.41
C ALA A 47 8.94 -1.82 2.85
N GLY A 48 8.70 -1.96 4.15
CA GLY A 48 7.84 -3.01 4.71
C GLY A 48 6.35 -2.76 4.46
N ILE A 49 5.89 -1.51 4.51
CA ILE A 49 4.49 -1.13 4.27
C ILE A 49 4.14 -1.19 2.77
N LEU A 50 5.08 -0.82 1.91
CA LEU A 50 4.86 -0.67 0.47
C LEU A 50 4.15 -1.87 -0.20
N PRO A 51 4.58 -3.13 0.00
CA PRO A 51 3.95 -4.28 -0.64
C PRO A 51 2.54 -4.60 -0.12
N MET A 52 2.17 -4.03 1.04
CA MET A 52 0.82 -4.18 1.59
C MET A 52 -0.18 -3.18 0.99
N GLN A 53 0.29 -2.15 0.29
CA GLN A 53 -0.54 -1.08 -0.24
C GLN A 53 -0.62 -1.05 -1.77
N ILE A 54 0.44 -1.50 -2.47
CA ILE A 54 0.51 -1.51 -3.93
C ILE A 54 1.05 -2.85 -4.44
N PRO A 55 0.53 -3.40 -5.54
CA PRO A 55 1.11 -4.59 -6.14
C PRO A 55 2.57 -4.37 -6.53
N VAL A 56 3.49 -5.21 -6.04
CA VAL A 56 4.94 -5.07 -6.30
C VAL A 56 5.33 -5.31 -7.76
N THR A 57 4.38 -5.76 -8.58
CA THR A 57 4.51 -5.90 -10.04
C THR A 57 4.36 -4.58 -10.78
N CYS A 58 3.86 -3.53 -10.12
CA CYS A 58 3.76 -2.18 -10.71
C CYS A 58 5.12 -1.66 -11.16
N GLU A 59 5.08 -0.66 -12.03
CA GLU A 59 6.27 0.02 -12.53
C GLU A 59 7.08 0.66 -11.37
N PRO A 60 8.41 0.73 -11.47
CA PRO A 60 9.26 1.30 -10.41
C PRO A 60 8.85 2.70 -9.97
N GLU A 61 8.42 3.55 -10.91
CA GLU A 61 8.00 4.92 -10.60
C GLU A 61 6.70 4.98 -9.78
N ALA A 62 5.77 4.05 -10.01
CA ALA A 62 4.56 3.92 -9.19
C ALA A 62 4.91 3.50 -7.75
N LEU A 63 5.84 2.56 -7.58
CA LEU A 63 6.34 2.17 -6.26
C LEU A 63 7.04 3.33 -5.53
N LYS A 64 7.83 4.13 -6.25
CA LYS A 64 8.47 5.33 -5.69
C LYS A 64 7.44 6.37 -5.26
N ALA A 65 6.45 6.65 -6.11
CA ALA A 65 5.37 7.58 -5.77
C ALA A 65 4.62 7.12 -4.51
N GLN A 66 4.27 5.83 -4.42
CA GLN A 66 3.62 5.28 -3.24
C GLN A 66 4.54 5.30 -2.00
N ALA A 67 5.85 5.10 -2.14
CA ALA A 67 6.80 5.22 -1.03
C ALA A 67 6.82 6.64 -0.44
N VAL A 68 6.72 7.68 -1.27
CA VAL A 68 6.60 9.08 -0.82
C VAL A 68 5.27 9.31 -0.09
N VAL A 69 4.16 8.78 -0.62
CA VAL A 69 2.84 8.86 0.03
C VAL A 69 2.86 8.16 1.40
N ILE A 70 3.39 6.94 1.46
CA ILE A 70 3.52 6.18 2.73
C ILE A 70 4.35 6.96 3.73
N ARG A 71 5.52 7.47 3.35
CA ARG A 71 6.42 8.22 4.24
C ARG A 71 5.73 9.46 4.80
N THR A 72 5.01 10.20 3.95
CA THR A 72 4.27 11.40 4.38
C THR A 72 3.17 11.04 5.39
N ASN A 73 2.34 10.05 5.06
CA ASN A 73 1.25 9.61 5.94
C ASN A 73 1.78 9.01 7.24
N LEU A 74 2.88 8.23 7.19
CA LEU A 74 3.50 7.61 8.35
C LEU A 74 4.03 8.67 9.32
N LEU A 75 4.77 9.66 8.82
CA LEU A 75 5.27 10.78 9.64
C LEU A 75 4.13 11.59 10.24
N ARG A 76 3.10 11.92 9.44
CA ARG A 76 1.92 12.64 9.93
C ARG A 76 1.24 11.88 11.08
N LYS A 77 1.05 10.56 10.92
CA LYS A 77 0.46 9.71 11.96
C LYS A 77 1.33 9.59 13.20
N ALA A 78 2.65 9.50 13.03
CA ALA A 78 3.58 9.50 14.15
C ALA A 78 3.55 10.85 14.93
N MET A 79 3.50 11.97 14.24
CA MET A 79 3.33 13.30 14.86
C MET A 79 2.02 13.39 15.65
N GLU A 80 0.90 12.93 15.07
CA GLU A 80 -0.40 12.88 15.78
C GLU A 80 -0.32 12.00 17.03
N TYR A 81 0.30 10.82 16.92
CA TYR A 81 0.43 9.85 18.02
C TYR A 81 1.30 10.38 19.15
N ASP A 82 2.41 11.02 18.83
CA ASP A 82 3.36 11.59 19.80
C ASP A 82 2.94 12.96 20.33
N GLY A 83 1.95 13.59 19.71
CA GLY A 83 1.51 14.96 20.05
C GLY A 83 2.60 16.01 19.82
N THR A 84 3.39 15.87 18.76
CA THR A 84 4.48 16.78 18.38
C THR A 84 4.25 17.38 17.00
N ASP A 85 4.70 18.63 16.81
CA ASP A 85 4.73 19.28 15.49
C ASP A 85 6.09 19.09 14.78
N ASP A 86 7.04 18.43 15.44
CA ASP A 86 8.38 18.14 14.90
C ASP A 86 8.44 16.77 14.27
N TRP A 87 8.45 16.72 12.93
CA TRP A 87 8.53 15.50 12.17
C TRP A 87 9.86 14.74 12.33
N GLN A 88 10.96 15.43 12.69
CA GLN A 88 12.26 14.80 12.95
C GLN A 88 12.19 14.00 14.26
N GLN A 89 11.63 14.62 15.30
CA GLN A 89 11.38 13.95 16.57
C GLN A 89 10.45 12.74 16.39
N ALA A 90 9.38 12.90 15.61
CA ALA A 90 8.46 11.81 15.30
C ALA A 90 9.16 10.67 14.54
N ALA A 91 10.04 11.00 13.58
CA ALA A 91 10.80 10.01 12.82
C ALA A 91 11.77 9.20 13.69
N GLU A 92 12.41 9.84 14.68
CA GLU A 92 13.29 9.16 15.64
C GLU A 92 12.51 8.16 16.51
N LYS A 93 11.33 8.57 16.99
CA LYS A 93 10.48 7.72 17.84
C LYS A 93 9.79 6.58 17.08
N LEU A 94 9.64 6.69 15.75
CA LEU A 94 9.11 5.60 14.93
C LEU A 94 9.86 4.27 15.11
N GLN A 95 11.12 4.32 15.51
CA GLN A 95 11.94 3.14 15.80
C GLN A 95 11.38 2.30 16.96
N GLU A 96 10.67 2.94 17.89
CA GLU A 96 10.11 2.31 19.09
C GLU A 96 8.58 2.17 18.99
N THR A 97 7.95 2.72 17.93
CA THR A 97 6.49 2.78 17.78
C THR A 97 6.00 1.58 16.95
N ASP A 98 4.99 0.90 17.45
CA ASP A 98 4.29 -0.14 16.70
C ASP A 98 3.55 0.46 15.50
N LEU A 99 3.84 -0.02 14.30
CA LEU A 99 3.20 0.44 13.07
C LEU A 99 1.68 0.20 13.08
N ASP A 100 1.23 -0.88 13.71
CA ASP A 100 -0.21 -1.18 13.83
C ASP A 100 -0.93 -0.12 14.67
N ALA A 101 -0.28 0.45 15.69
CA ALA A 101 -0.81 1.57 16.48
C ALA A 101 -1.00 2.84 15.64
N LEU A 102 -0.21 3.01 14.58
CA LEU A 102 -0.34 4.09 13.60
C LEU A 102 -1.29 3.76 12.44
N GLY A 103 -1.86 2.55 12.42
CA GLY A 103 -2.76 2.08 11.37
C GLY A 103 -2.03 1.59 10.10
N PHE A 104 -0.76 1.19 10.21
CA PHE A 104 0.01 0.62 9.12
C PHE A 104 0.35 -0.84 9.38
N THR A 105 0.19 -1.67 8.36
CA THR A 105 0.63 -3.07 8.39
C THR A 105 1.89 -3.23 7.54
N ALA A 106 2.94 -3.79 8.14
CA ALA A 106 4.14 -4.15 7.41
C ALA A 106 4.11 -5.61 6.94
N CYS A 107 4.69 -5.87 5.79
CA CYS A 107 4.90 -7.21 5.26
C CYS A 107 5.98 -7.91 6.10
N THR A 108 5.58 -8.92 6.86
CA THR A 108 6.49 -9.82 7.57
C THR A 108 7.04 -10.90 6.63
N GLU A 109 8.03 -11.65 7.08
CA GLU A 109 8.52 -12.82 6.30
C GLU A 109 7.43 -13.87 6.09
N GLU A 110 6.55 -14.06 7.07
CA GLU A 110 5.40 -14.96 6.98
C GLU A 110 4.41 -14.47 5.93
N THR A 111 4.01 -13.19 5.98
CA THR A 111 3.14 -12.57 4.98
C THR A 111 3.76 -12.64 3.58
N ALA A 112 5.04 -12.36 3.44
CA ALA A 112 5.76 -12.47 2.17
C ALA A 112 5.79 -13.92 1.65
N ALA A 113 5.83 -14.91 2.55
CA ALA A 113 5.79 -16.33 2.19
C ALA A 113 4.41 -16.78 1.73
N GLU A 114 3.35 -16.17 2.25
CA GLU A 114 1.97 -16.42 1.82
C GLU A 114 1.65 -15.75 0.49
N LEU A 115 2.11 -14.51 0.30
CA LEU A 115 1.83 -13.72 -0.89
C LEU A 115 2.63 -14.18 -2.12
N TRP A 116 3.87 -14.63 -1.92
CA TRP A 116 4.77 -14.90 -3.03
C TRP A 116 5.50 -16.25 -2.89
N ASN A 117 5.75 -16.89 -4.04
CA ASN A 117 6.62 -18.05 -4.08
C ASN A 117 8.07 -17.64 -3.71
N TYR A 118 8.86 -18.63 -3.27
CA TYR A 118 10.22 -18.42 -2.78
C TYR A 118 11.12 -17.67 -3.77
N GLU A 119 11.00 -17.98 -5.08
CA GLU A 119 11.84 -17.39 -6.13
C GLU A 119 11.60 -15.88 -6.32
N ASN A 120 10.36 -15.42 -6.14
CA ASN A 120 9.98 -14.03 -6.36
C ASN A 120 10.11 -13.17 -5.10
N ARG A 121 10.05 -13.78 -3.90
CA ARG A 121 10.01 -13.06 -2.62
C ARG A 121 11.15 -12.05 -2.49
N GLU A 122 12.40 -12.53 -2.59
CA GLU A 122 13.57 -11.67 -2.40
C GLU A 122 13.63 -10.55 -3.45
N ARG A 123 13.30 -10.88 -4.71
CA ARG A 123 13.23 -9.89 -5.78
C ARG A 123 12.22 -8.80 -5.50
N TYR A 124 11.04 -9.15 -4.99
CA TYR A 124 9.96 -8.20 -4.68
C TYR A 124 10.30 -7.34 -3.47
N LEU A 125 10.80 -7.93 -2.39
CA LEU A 125 11.26 -7.18 -1.24
C LEU A 125 12.42 -6.23 -1.58
N LYS A 126 13.36 -6.67 -2.43
CA LYS A 126 14.43 -5.81 -2.95
C LYS A 126 13.88 -4.62 -3.74
N LYS A 127 12.87 -4.84 -4.60
CA LYS A 127 12.23 -3.76 -5.37
C LYS A 127 11.58 -2.72 -4.44
N CYS A 128 10.92 -3.15 -3.35
CA CYS A 128 10.36 -2.26 -2.36
C CYS A 128 11.42 -1.47 -1.59
N ARG A 129 12.50 -2.15 -1.14
CA ARG A 129 13.64 -1.48 -0.49
C ARG A 129 14.28 -0.44 -1.41
N GLN A 130 14.46 -0.77 -2.69
CA GLN A 130 15.01 0.15 -3.68
C GLN A 130 14.12 1.38 -3.87
N ALA A 131 12.80 1.22 -4.01
CA ALA A 131 11.86 2.34 -4.15
C ALA A 131 11.88 3.27 -2.92
N ALA A 132 11.93 2.71 -1.70
CA ALA A 132 12.04 3.48 -0.48
C ALA A 132 13.36 4.26 -0.41
N GLU A 133 14.50 3.61 -0.74
CA GLU A 133 15.82 4.24 -0.66
C GLU A 133 16.03 5.31 -1.73
N GLU A 134 15.57 5.09 -2.98
CA GLU A 134 15.67 6.07 -4.07
C GLU A 134 14.81 7.34 -3.82
N THR A 135 13.81 7.23 -2.95
CA THR A 135 12.96 8.36 -2.51
C THR A 135 13.23 8.79 -1.08
N LYS A 136 14.36 8.38 -0.49
CA LYS A 136 14.72 8.67 0.88
C LYS A 136 14.58 10.14 1.25
N GLY A 137 13.90 10.40 2.37
CA GLY A 137 13.68 11.74 2.90
C GLY A 137 12.68 12.59 2.10
N GLN A 138 12.11 12.07 0.99
CA GLN A 138 11.11 12.82 0.23
C GLN A 138 9.73 12.67 0.86
N VAL A 139 9.07 13.79 1.11
CA VAL A 139 7.70 13.89 1.61
C VAL A 139 6.91 14.92 0.80
N LEU A 140 5.60 14.81 0.80
CA LEU A 140 4.72 15.86 0.28
C LEU A 140 4.33 16.79 1.42
N ALA A 141 4.47 18.09 1.20
CA ALA A 141 4.10 19.12 2.18
C ALA A 141 3.13 20.13 1.55
N LEU A 142 2.20 20.59 2.35
CA LEU A 142 1.29 21.68 2.02
C LEU A 142 1.45 22.78 3.06
N ASP A 143 1.88 23.95 2.64
CA ASP A 143 2.11 25.10 3.53
C ASP A 143 2.96 24.78 4.76
N GLY A 144 3.97 23.91 4.59
CA GLY A 144 4.89 23.48 5.65
C GLY A 144 4.35 22.37 6.57
N THR A 145 3.16 21.86 6.32
CA THR A 145 2.56 20.74 7.06
C THR A 145 2.47 19.48 6.19
N LEU A 146 2.40 18.31 6.82
CA LEU A 146 2.21 17.03 6.13
C LEU A 146 0.71 16.76 5.96
N PRO A 147 0.17 16.81 4.72
CA PRO A 147 -1.25 16.54 4.47
C PRO A 147 -1.56 15.05 4.56
N ASP A 148 -2.84 14.73 4.76
CA ASP A 148 -3.35 13.38 4.59
C ASP A 148 -3.41 13.03 3.10
N LEU A 149 -2.73 11.97 2.69
CA LEU A 149 -2.62 11.58 1.28
C LEU A 149 -3.38 10.27 1.02
N PRO A 150 -4.68 10.33 0.69
CA PRO A 150 -5.44 9.15 0.33
C PRO A 150 -4.96 8.60 -1.02
N TYR A 151 -5.14 7.29 -1.19
CA TYR A 151 -4.84 6.58 -2.45
C TYR A 151 -5.86 5.46 -2.66
N HIS A 152 -6.01 5.01 -3.88
CA HIS A 152 -6.94 3.94 -4.24
C HIS A 152 -6.40 3.14 -5.42
N ALA A 153 -6.90 1.92 -5.60
CA ALA A 153 -6.33 1.00 -6.57
C ALA A 153 -6.54 1.46 -8.03
N VAL A 154 -7.78 1.79 -8.42
CA VAL A 154 -8.15 2.17 -9.79
C VAL A 154 -9.24 3.22 -9.73
N SER A 155 -9.06 4.38 -10.35
CA SER A 155 -10.11 5.40 -10.46
C SER A 155 -11.18 5.01 -11.49
N ALA A 156 -12.28 5.73 -11.50
CA ALA A 156 -13.32 5.57 -12.55
C ALA A 156 -12.96 6.31 -13.86
N GLY A 157 -11.66 6.53 -14.13
CA GLY A 157 -11.12 7.34 -15.23
C GLY A 157 -10.80 8.77 -14.81
N LYS A 158 -11.20 9.16 -13.59
CA LYS A 158 -10.96 10.47 -12.99
C LYS A 158 -11.03 10.39 -11.48
N THR A 159 -10.08 11.08 -10.80
CA THR A 159 -10.12 11.17 -9.34
C THR A 159 -11.18 12.17 -8.88
N ARG A 160 -11.67 11.97 -7.67
CA ARG A 160 -12.64 12.87 -7.04
C ARG A 160 -11.96 14.10 -6.46
N ALA A 161 -12.64 15.24 -6.49
CA ALA A 161 -12.17 16.43 -5.80
C ALA A 161 -12.30 16.24 -4.27
N GLY A 162 -11.25 16.58 -3.53
CA GLY A 162 -11.20 16.42 -2.08
C GLY A 162 -12.24 17.28 -1.33
N SER A 163 -12.72 18.35 -1.94
CA SER A 163 -13.83 19.14 -1.37
C SER A 163 -15.10 18.32 -1.07
N ALA A 164 -15.24 17.13 -1.69
CA ALA A 164 -16.31 16.18 -1.35
C ALA A 164 -16.08 15.46 -0.02
N LEU A 165 -14.84 15.44 0.52
CA LEU A 165 -14.51 14.94 1.86
C LEU A 165 -14.63 16.02 2.93
N GLY A 166 -14.46 17.29 2.54
CA GLY A 166 -14.48 18.43 3.43
C GLY A 166 -13.50 19.53 3.03
N ALA A 167 -13.57 20.68 3.70
CA ALA A 167 -12.71 21.83 3.41
C ALA A 167 -11.22 21.50 3.59
N ASP A 168 -10.90 20.67 4.56
CA ASP A 168 -9.51 20.28 4.89
C ASP A 168 -8.83 19.46 3.79
N TYR A 169 -9.62 18.93 2.84
CA TYR A 169 -9.14 18.16 1.69
C TYR A 169 -9.17 18.94 0.37
N ALA A 170 -9.42 20.26 0.40
CA ALA A 170 -9.53 21.08 -0.82
C ALA A 170 -8.27 21.07 -1.70
N TYR A 171 -7.12 20.71 -1.15
CA TYR A 171 -5.85 20.53 -1.89
C TYR A 171 -5.87 19.33 -2.85
N LEU A 172 -6.74 18.34 -2.65
CA LEU A 172 -6.90 17.21 -3.57
C LEU A 172 -7.75 17.65 -4.77
N THR A 173 -7.09 18.03 -5.84
CA THR A 173 -7.77 18.37 -7.10
C THR A 173 -8.14 17.11 -7.88
N SER A 174 -9.22 17.18 -8.64
CA SER A 174 -9.62 16.09 -9.54
C SER A 174 -8.68 16.03 -10.74
N VAL A 175 -8.20 14.83 -11.07
CA VAL A 175 -7.24 14.56 -12.16
C VAL A 175 -7.79 13.46 -13.06
N GLU A 176 -7.64 13.63 -14.38
CA GLU A 176 -7.95 12.57 -15.35
C GLU A 176 -6.91 11.43 -15.25
N CYS A 177 -7.39 10.19 -15.22
CA CYS A 177 -6.59 8.97 -15.12
C CYS A 177 -6.99 8.03 -16.26
N GLU A 178 -6.62 8.38 -17.48
CA GLU A 178 -7.03 7.64 -18.69
C GLU A 178 -6.51 6.20 -18.68
N ASN A 179 -5.31 5.97 -18.16
CA ASN A 179 -4.72 4.63 -18.09
C ASN A 179 -5.56 3.68 -17.21
N ASP A 180 -6.24 4.18 -16.20
CA ASP A 180 -7.08 3.37 -15.31
C ASP A 180 -8.18 2.60 -16.08
N LEU A 181 -8.61 3.12 -17.23
CA LEU A 181 -9.60 2.49 -18.11
C LEU A 181 -9.12 1.15 -18.69
N GLU A 182 -7.81 0.92 -18.73
CA GLU A 182 -7.19 -0.30 -19.25
C GLU A 182 -7.02 -1.37 -18.16
N SER A 183 -7.26 -1.02 -16.90
CA SER A 183 -7.14 -1.96 -15.78
C SER A 183 -8.17 -3.09 -15.89
N ALA A 184 -7.74 -4.32 -15.62
CA ALA A 184 -8.63 -5.46 -15.51
C ALA A 184 -9.68 -5.29 -14.39
N ASP A 185 -9.37 -4.48 -13.38
CA ASP A 185 -10.24 -4.18 -12.24
C ASP A 185 -11.13 -2.95 -12.46
N TYR A 186 -11.03 -2.32 -13.64
CA TYR A 186 -11.78 -1.11 -13.95
C TYR A 186 -13.30 -1.34 -13.96
N LEU A 187 -13.77 -2.47 -14.53
CA LEU A 187 -15.17 -2.76 -14.68
C LEU A 187 -15.57 -4.03 -13.93
N LYS A 188 -16.58 -3.93 -13.06
CA LYS A 188 -17.18 -5.10 -12.41
C LYS A 188 -18.69 -5.07 -12.53
N ILE A 189 -19.27 -6.20 -12.93
CA ILE A 189 -20.71 -6.41 -12.98
C ILE A 189 -21.10 -7.34 -11.83
N THR A 190 -22.06 -6.91 -11.03
CA THR A 190 -22.62 -7.69 -9.93
C THR A 190 -24.14 -7.76 -10.09
N TYR A 191 -24.69 -8.97 -9.90
CA TYR A 191 -26.12 -9.20 -9.96
C TYR A 191 -26.67 -9.44 -8.56
N PHE A 192 -27.78 -8.77 -8.22
CA PHE A 192 -28.49 -8.91 -6.95
C PHE A 192 -29.91 -9.40 -7.20
N PRO A 193 -30.18 -10.70 -6.98
CA PRO A 193 -31.54 -11.24 -7.08
C PRO A 193 -32.42 -10.61 -6.01
N ASP A 194 -33.69 -10.42 -6.33
CA ASP A 194 -34.71 -9.89 -5.42
C ASP A 194 -34.44 -8.47 -4.85
N MET A 195 -33.41 -7.76 -5.36
CA MET A 195 -33.19 -6.37 -4.99
C MET A 195 -34.21 -5.46 -5.68
N THR A 196 -34.81 -4.56 -4.89
CA THR A 196 -35.58 -3.45 -5.46
C THR A 196 -34.62 -2.45 -6.12
N LEU A 197 -34.96 -1.98 -7.34
CA LEU A 197 -34.11 -1.07 -8.09
C LEU A 197 -33.80 0.21 -7.28
N PRO A 198 -32.51 0.46 -6.95
CA PRO A 198 -32.12 1.70 -6.28
C PRO A 198 -32.21 2.88 -7.21
N VAL A 199 -32.51 4.07 -6.66
CA VAL A 199 -32.59 5.34 -7.42
C VAL A 199 -31.39 6.21 -7.08
N ILE A 200 -30.51 6.45 -8.04
CA ILE A 200 -29.38 7.36 -7.87
C ILE A 200 -29.91 8.79 -7.83
N ARG A 201 -29.67 9.49 -6.73
CA ARG A 201 -30.14 10.86 -6.46
C ARG A 201 -29.10 11.92 -6.82
N GLY A 202 -27.81 11.60 -6.69
CA GLY A 202 -26.74 12.54 -6.94
C GLY A 202 -25.42 11.88 -7.33
N ARG A 203 -24.60 12.64 -8.07
CA ARG A 203 -23.24 12.29 -8.44
C ARG A 203 -22.33 13.49 -8.28
N ASP A 204 -21.07 13.25 -7.98
CA ASP A 204 -20.04 14.28 -8.07
C ASP A 204 -19.53 14.45 -9.52
N SER A 205 -18.63 15.42 -9.72
CA SER A 205 -18.08 15.75 -11.03
C SER A 205 -17.19 14.65 -11.64
N ALA A 206 -16.75 13.68 -10.84
CA ALA A 206 -16.00 12.51 -11.30
C ALA A 206 -16.91 11.29 -11.56
N GLY A 207 -18.24 11.45 -11.39
CA GLY A 207 -19.24 10.43 -11.70
C GLY A 207 -19.54 9.47 -10.55
N TYR A 208 -18.91 9.63 -9.40
CA TYR A 208 -19.20 8.81 -8.22
C TYR A 208 -20.54 9.20 -7.60
N VAL A 209 -21.32 8.22 -7.21
CA VAL A 209 -22.62 8.43 -6.56
C VAL A 209 -22.40 9.08 -5.20
N THR A 210 -23.05 10.19 -4.96
CA THR A 210 -23.05 10.89 -3.67
C THR A 210 -24.25 10.51 -2.82
N GLU A 211 -25.38 10.24 -3.45
CA GLU A 211 -26.64 9.88 -2.79
C GLU A 211 -27.41 8.86 -3.62
N VAL A 212 -27.95 7.84 -2.96
CA VAL A 212 -28.78 6.79 -3.56
C VAL A 212 -29.92 6.41 -2.62
N GLN A 213 -31.11 6.27 -3.16
CA GLN A 213 -32.26 5.74 -2.44
C GLN A 213 -32.36 4.23 -2.69
N ALA A 214 -32.35 3.44 -1.60
CA ALA A 214 -32.50 1.99 -1.62
C ALA A 214 -33.74 1.62 -0.77
N GLY A 215 -34.86 1.35 -1.43
CA GLY A 215 -36.16 1.23 -0.76
C GLY A 215 -36.55 2.55 -0.09
N ASP A 216 -36.82 2.50 1.22
CA ASP A 216 -37.19 3.68 2.03
C ASP A 216 -35.99 4.42 2.62
N GLU A 217 -34.76 3.90 2.45
CA GLU A 217 -33.54 4.52 2.97
C GLU A 217 -32.83 5.39 1.91
N ILE A 218 -32.24 6.50 2.38
CA ILE A 218 -31.32 7.31 1.61
C ILE A 218 -29.91 7.08 2.18
N LEU A 219 -28.98 6.64 1.34
CA LEU A 219 -27.61 6.31 1.68
C LEU A 219 -26.63 7.19 0.89
N THR A 220 -25.45 7.42 1.45
CA THR A 220 -24.34 7.91 0.64
C THR A 220 -23.87 6.81 -0.31
N GLY A 221 -23.28 7.19 -1.46
CA GLY A 221 -22.71 6.23 -2.40
C GLY A 221 -21.69 5.30 -1.75
N GLU A 222 -20.86 5.81 -0.81
CA GLU A 222 -19.89 4.98 -0.08
C GLU A 222 -20.60 4.01 0.89
N ALA A 223 -21.62 4.45 1.61
CA ALA A 223 -22.40 3.55 2.48
C ALA A 223 -23.07 2.43 1.68
N PHE A 224 -23.60 2.75 0.50
CA PHE A 224 -24.18 1.78 -0.41
C PHE A 224 -23.10 0.82 -0.95
N ARG A 225 -21.94 1.35 -1.36
CA ARG A 225 -20.78 0.55 -1.78
C ARG A 225 -20.38 -0.49 -0.73
N PHE A 226 -20.23 -0.08 0.54
CA PHE A 226 -19.87 -0.98 1.64
C PHE A 226 -20.95 -2.02 1.90
N ARG A 227 -22.21 -1.61 1.95
CA ARG A 227 -23.35 -2.52 2.21
C ARG A 227 -23.45 -3.66 1.20
N TYR A 228 -23.19 -3.36 -0.07
CA TYR A 228 -23.31 -4.31 -1.17
C TYR A 228 -21.98 -4.84 -1.71
N SER A 229 -20.87 -4.59 -1.00
CA SER A 229 -19.51 -5.02 -1.37
C SER A 229 -19.13 -4.68 -2.81
N LEU A 230 -19.49 -3.47 -3.24
CA LEU A 230 -19.17 -2.97 -4.57
C LEU A 230 -17.70 -2.48 -4.63
N ASN A 231 -17.07 -2.57 -5.79
CA ASN A 231 -15.69 -2.14 -5.98
C ASN A 231 -15.50 -0.63 -5.77
N SER A 232 -16.49 0.17 -6.19
CA SER A 232 -16.45 1.62 -6.03
C SER A 232 -17.86 2.19 -5.86
N SER A 233 -17.97 3.46 -5.48
CA SER A 233 -19.24 4.20 -5.54
C SER A 233 -19.51 4.82 -6.91
N CYS A 234 -18.65 4.62 -7.91
CA CYS A 234 -18.97 4.96 -9.31
C CYS A 234 -19.68 3.79 -9.98
N PHE A 235 -21.00 3.72 -9.83
CA PHE A 235 -21.80 2.62 -10.37
C PHE A 235 -23.04 3.09 -11.12
N THR A 236 -23.56 2.24 -12.00
CA THR A 236 -24.88 2.34 -12.60
C THR A 236 -25.73 1.15 -12.17
N VAL A 237 -27.05 1.33 -12.16
CA VAL A 237 -28.03 0.30 -11.79
C VAL A 237 -28.98 0.08 -12.95
N GLU A 238 -29.31 -1.17 -13.22
CA GLU A 238 -30.22 -1.58 -14.28
C GLU A 238 -31.14 -2.68 -13.76
N GLU A 239 -32.44 -2.54 -14.03
CA GLU A 239 -33.43 -3.57 -13.74
C GLU A 239 -33.27 -4.73 -14.73
N THR A 240 -33.40 -5.95 -14.22
CA THR A 240 -33.34 -7.17 -15.01
C THR A 240 -34.48 -8.10 -14.59
N ASP A 241 -34.75 -9.13 -15.38
CA ASP A 241 -35.72 -10.15 -15.01
C ASP A 241 -35.30 -10.84 -13.69
N GLY A 242 -35.97 -10.45 -12.59
CA GLY A 242 -35.77 -11.04 -11.25
C GLY A 242 -34.73 -10.37 -10.37
N GLY A 243 -34.28 -9.12 -10.66
CA GLY A 243 -33.35 -8.42 -9.80
C GLY A 243 -32.72 -7.18 -10.41
N VAL A 244 -31.57 -6.80 -9.88
CA VAL A 244 -30.82 -5.61 -10.29
C VAL A 244 -29.40 -5.98 -10.69
N ARG A 245 -28.96 -5.48 -11.83
CA ARG A 245 -27.57 -5.50 -12.28
C ARG A 245 -26.92 -4.18 -11.89
N ILE A 246 -25.81 -4.25 -11.17
CA ILE A 246 -24.99 -3.08 -10.81
C ILE A 246 -23.64 -3.20 -11.54
N VAL A 247 -23.29 -2.16 -12.29
CA VAL A 247 -22.01 -2.04 -13.00
C VAL A 247 -21.20 -0.98 -12.30
N THR A 248 -20.08 -1.38 -11.69
CA THR A 248 -19.12 -0.47 -11.03
C THR A 248 -17.94 -0.17 -11.94
N ARG A 249 -17.42 1.05 -11.88
CA ARG A 249 -16.19 1.49 -12.54
C ARG A 249 -15.17 1.89 -11.49
N GLY A 250 -13.92 1.41 -11.66
CA GLY A 250 -12.83 1.62 -10.72
C GLY A 250 -12.89 0.72 -9.48
N LEU A 251 -11.83 0.77 -8.69
CA LEU A 251 -11.64 0.02 -7.44
C LEU A 251 -11.12 0.95 -6.36
N GLY A 252 -11.95 1.24 -5.37
CA GLY A 252 -11.63 2.13 -4.26
C GLY A 252 -12.56 3.34 -4.17
N HIS A 253 -12.18 4.30 -3.35
CA HIS A 253 -12.99 5.49 -3.03
C HIS A 253 -12.81 6.64 -4.03
N GLY A 254 -11.79 6.62 -4.88
CA GLY A 254 -11.53 7.58 -5.94
C GLY A 254 -10.84 8.89 -5.51
N PHE A 255 -10.46 9.07 -4.25
CA PHE A 255 -9.74 10.26 -3.77
C PHE A 255 -8.23 10.06 -3.80
N GLY A 256 -7.49 11.15 -4.06
CA GLY A 256 -6.03 11.17 -4.03
C GLY A 256 -5.40 10.40 -5.20
N MET A 257 -4.31 9.67 -4.94
CA MET A 257 -3.53 9.00 -5.97
C MET A 257 -4.19 7.69 -6.44
N SER A 258 -4.29 7.48 -7.76
CA SER A 258 -4.56 6.16 -8.33
C SER A 258 -3.26 5.37 -8.44
N LEU A 259 -3.33 4.07 -8.11
CA LEU A 259 -2.16 3.19 -8.07
C LEU A 259 -1.89 2.45 -9.39
N TYR A 260 -2.81 2.58 -10.37
CA TYR A 260 -2.72 1.94 -11.68
C TYR A 260 -1.88 2.72 -12.67
#